data_6edd66799777ea5285bf619bab5688c6
#
_entry.id   6edd66799777ea5285bf619bab5688c6
#
_cell.length_a   1.000
_cell.length_b   1.000
_cell.length_c   1.000
_cell.angle_alpha   90.00
_cell.angle_beta   90.00
_cell.angle_gamma   90.00
#
_symmetry.space_group_name_H-M   'P 1'
#
loop_
_entity.id
_entity.type
_entity.pdbx_description
1 polymer ?
#
loop_
_entity_poly.entity_id
_entity_poly.type
_entity_poly.pdbx_seq_one_letter_code
_entity_poly.pdbx_strand_id
1 'polypeptide(L)'
;MDRQIRILLADGNEEFCGRLKQTLEEDGKFAVVGVAGDGVRACELMQSCHPDVLALDLMLPKMDGIAVLKKAQELESAPRALVMTGFMTEYVGAMAAELGVQYFMSKPCDCRAVADRIREMVSAGEKTPARRNDANIEALVTSIIHEIGVPAHIKGYQYLREAIMIAVNDMD
;
A
#
# COMPACT_ATOMS: atom_id res chain seq x y z
N MET A 1 -1.79 -23.02 -15.77
CA MET A 1 -1.19 -21.73 -16.11
C MET A 1 -1.47 -20.74 -14.99
N ASP A 2 -0.41 -20.22 -14.43
CA ASP A 2 -0.57 -19.19 -13.40
C ASP A 2 -1.11 -17.91 -14.03
N ARG A 3 -2.15 -17.36 -13.44
CA ARG A 3 -2.74 -16.10 -13.86
C ARG A 3 -1.72 -14.97 -13.63
N GLN A 4 -1.54 -14.12 -14.62
CA GLN A 4 -0.71 -12.93 -14.46
C GLN A 4 -1.35 -11.99 -13.43
N ILE A 5 -0.49 -11.37 -12.63
CA ILE A 5 -0.89 -10.36 -11.66
C ILE A 5 -1.10 -9.05 -12.40
N ARG A 6 -2.27 -8.48 -12.23
CA ARG A 6 -2.71 -7.29 -12.96
C ARG A 6 -2.36 -6.04 -12.14
N ILE A 7 -1.57 -5.16 -12.72
CA ILE A 7 -1.04 -3.98 -12.04
C ILE A 7 -1.55 -2.71 -12.71
N LEU A 8 -2.05 -1.77 -11.92
CA LEU A 8 -2.36 -0.42 -12.34
C LEU A 8 -1.29 0.51 -11.79
N LEU A 9 -0.67 1.30 -12.68
CA LEU A 9 0.29 2.34 -12.31
C LEU A 9 -0.41 3.70 -12.31
N ALA A 10 -0.26 4.46 -11.23
CA ALA A 10 -0.81 5.81 -11.12
C ALA A 10 0.29 6.78 -10.67
N ASP A 11 0.85 7.51 -11.61
CA ASP A 11 1.95 8.44 -11.38
C ASP A 11 1.96 9.48 -12.51
N GLY A 12 2.14 10.74 -12.14
CA GLY A 12 2.21 11.83 -13.11
C GLY A 12 3.46 11.84 -13.97
N ASN A 13 4.49 11.08 -13.63
CA ASN A 13 5.73 10.99 -14.40
C ASN A 13 5.63 9.86 -15.43
N GLU A 14 5.35 10.24 -16.67
CA GLU A 14 5.17 9.29 -17.79
C GLU A 14 6.43 8.46 -18.06
N GLU A 15 7.59 9.08 -17.98
CA GLU A 15 8.87 8.39 -18.19
C GLU A 15 9.10 7.30 -17.14
N PHE A 16 8.86 7.61 -15.90
CA PHE A 16 8.95 6.65 -14.80
C PHE A 16 7.97 5.50 -14.99
N CYS A 17 6.71 5.81 -15.34
CA CYS A 17 5.69 4.79 -15.62
C CYS A 17 6.10 3.86 -16.77
N GLY A 18 6.67 4.41 -17.83
CA GLY A 18 7.15 3.62 -18.97
C GLY A 18 8.27 2.66 -18.57
N ARG A 19 9.22 3.13 -17.80
CA ARG A 19 10.32 2.28 -17.31
C ARG A 19 9.84 1.22 -16.34
N LEU A 20 8.95 1.57 -15.44
CA LEU A 20 8.39 0.64 -14.47
C LEU A 20 7.54 -0.43 -15.16
N LYS A 21 6.72 -0.04 -16.12
CA LYS A 21 5.93 -0.97 -16.92
C LYS A 21 6.83 -1.99 -17.61
N GLN A 22 7.89 -1.52 -18.27
CA GLN A 22 8.84 -2.39 -18.95
C GLN A 22 9.49 -3.37 -17.96
N THR A 23 9.95 -2.88 -16.83
CA THR A 23 10.59 -3.71 -15.79
C THR A 23 9.64 -4.78 -15.25
N LEU A 24 8.40 -4.41 -14.98
CA LEU A 24 7.39 -5.35 -14.48
C LEU A 24 7.05 -6.43 -15.51
N GLU A 25 6.90 -6.06 -16.77
CA GLU A 25 6.51 -6.99 -17.82
C GLU A 25 7.62 -7.96 -18.26
N GLU A 26 8.89 -7.62 -17.99
CA GLU A 26 10.03 -8.52 -18.27
C GLU A 26 9.91 -9.88 -17.61
N ASP A 27 9.29 -9.96 -16.47
CA ASP A 27 9.17 -11.18 -15.65
C ASP A 27 8.08 -12.15 -16.18
N GLY A 28 7.17 -11.69 -17.02
CA GLY A 28 6.07 -12.51 -17.52
C GLY A 28 4.99 -12.83 -16.48
N LYS A 29 5.23 -12.57 -15.20
CA LYS A 29 4.26 -12.79 -14.10
C LYS A 29 3.31 -11.64 -13.92
N PHE A 30 3.70 -10.45 -14.37
CA PHE A 30 2.95 -9.21 -14.20
C PHE A 30 2.42 -8.70 -15.54
N ALA A 31 1.21 -8.17 -15.51
CA ALA A 31 0.62 -7.45 -16.64
C ALA A 31 0.22 -6.06 -16.17
N VAL A 32 0.78 -5.02 -16.77
CA VAL A 32 0.38 -3.65 -16.50
C VAL A 32 -0.88 -3.36 -17.31
N VAL A 33 -2.01 -3.34 -16.63
CA VAL A 33 -3.32 -3.25 -17.26
C VAL A 33 -3.77 -1.81 -17.49
N GLY A 34 -3.06 -0.85 -16.93
CA GLY A 34 -3.33 0.56 -17.15
C GLY A 34 -2.26 1.43 -16.55
N VAL A 35 -2.13 2.64 -17.11
CA VAL A 35 -1.25 3.68 -16.60
C VAL A 35 -2.06 4.97 -16.52
N ALA A 36 -2.18 5.53 -15.32
CA ALA A 36 -2.90 6.76 -15.06
C ALA A 36 -1.93 7.88 -14.71
N GLY A 37 -2.06 9.02 -15.38
CA GLY A 37 -1.27 10.22 -15.08
C GLY A 37 -1.91 11.14 -14.06
N ASP A 38 -3.13 10.86 -13.64
CA ASP A 38 -3.87 11.61 -12.62
C ASP A 38 -4.81 10.70 -11.85
N GLY A 39 -5.34 11.21 -10.74
CA GLY A 39 -6.18 10.43 -9.84
C GLY A 39 -7.55 10.10 -10.41
N VAL A 40 -8.12 10.95 -11.25
CA VAL A 40 -9.42 10.70 -11.89
C VAL A 40 -9.29 9.51 -12.84
N ARG A 41 -8.25 9.50 -13.66
CA ARG A 41 -7.99 8.38 -14.57
C ARG A 41 -7.68 7.09 -13.83
N ALA A 42 -6.97 7.19 -12.70
CA ALA A 42 -6.70 6.02 -11.84
C ALA A 42 -8.00 5.37 -11.36
N CYS A 43 -8.97 6.16 -10.92
CA CYS A 43 -10.26 5.64 -10.47
C CYS A 43 -11.04 4.98 -11.60
N GLU A 44 -11.05 5.58 -12.78
CA GLU A 44 -11.70 5.01 -13.97
C GLU A 44 -11.10 3.66 -14.33
N LEU A 45 -9.78 3.57 -14.35
CA LEU A 45 -9.07 2.33 -14.69
C LEU A 45 -9.23 1.26 -13.62
N MET A 46 -9.30 1.62 -12.34
CA MET A 46 -9.60 0.64 -11.29
C MET A 46 -10.94 -0.05 -11.51
N GLN A 47 -11.95 0.72 -11.89
CA GLN A 47 -13.28 0.18 -12.13
C GLN A 47 -13.36 -0.68 -13.40
N SER A 48 -12.65 -0.31 -14.46
CA SER A 48 -12.72 -1.01 -15.74
C SER A 48 -11.75 -2.20 -15.83
N CYS A 49 -10.58 -2.10 -15.23
CA CYS A 49 -9.52 -3.10 -15.37
C CYS A 49 -9.44 -4.09 -14.23
N HIS A 50 -10.02 -3.81 -13.09
CA HIS A 50 -10.00 -4.66 -11.88
C HIS A 50 -8.57 -5.13 -11.54
N PRO A 51 -7.63 -4.22 -11.23
CA PRO A 51 -6.25 -4.59 -10.94
C PRO A 51 -6.13 -5.37 -9.62
N ASP A 52 -5.14 -6.22 -9.54
CA ASP A 52 -4.78 -6.92 -8.30
C ASP A 52 -3.89 -6.03 -7.41
N VAL A 53 -3.08 -5.17 -8.03
CA VAL A 53 -2.16 -4.26 -7.37
C VAL A 53 -2.30 -2.86 -7.94
N LEU A 54 -2.29 -1.88 -7.06
CA LEU A 54 -2.22 -0.46 -7.40
C LEU A 54 -0.89 0.10 -6.90
N ALA A 55 -0.04 0.51 -7.84
CA ALA A 55 1.21 1.22 -7.53
C ALA A 55 0.97 2.70 -7.79
N LEU A 56 1.05 3.53 -6.77
CA LEU A 56 0.42 4.84 -6.75
C LEU A 56 1.33 5.89 -6.12
N ASP A 57 1.43 7.05 -6.76
CA ASP A 57 1.98 8.25 -6.14
C ASP A 57 0.85 9.00 -5.44
N LEU A 58 1.10 9.49 -4.22
CA LEU A 58 0.12 10.30 -3.49
C LEU A 58 -0.05 11.69 -4.09
N MET A 59 0.98 12.20 -4.77
CA MET A 59 0.98 13.52 -5.37
C MET A 59 0.50 13.47 -6.83
N LEU A 60 -0.77 13.12 -7.01
CA LEU A 60 -1.38 13.06 -8.33
C LEU A 60 -2.16 14.33 -8.66
N PRO A 61 -2.13 14.79 -9.93
CA PRO A 61 -3.00 15.88 -10.36
C PRO A 61 -4.48 15.49 -10.32
N LYS A 62 -5.34 16.48 -10.31
CA LYS A 62 -6.82 16.41 -10.34
C LYS A 62 -7.44 15.76 -9.10
N MET A 63 -6.97 14.59 -8.71
CA MET A 63 -7.40 13.89 -7.52
C MET A 63 -6.17 13.26 -6.89
N ASP A 64 -5.86 13.59 -5.64
CA ASP A 64 -4.67 13.07 -4.96
C ASP A 64 -4.78 11.57 -4.64
N GLY A 65 -3.63 10.97 -4.31
CA GLY A 65 -3.56 9.54 -4.04
C GLY A 65 -4.38 9.07 -2.83
N ILE A 66 -4.58 9.91 -1.83
CA ILE A 66 -5.43 9.58 -0.68
C ILE A 66 -6.89 9.42 -1.15
N ALA A 67 -7.37 10.34 -1.99
CA ALA A 67 -8.72 10.24 -2.55
C ALA A 67 -8.88 9.00 -3.43
N VAL A 68 -7.86 8.65 -4.20
CA VAL A 68 -7.83 7.41 -4.99
C VAL A 68 -7.92 6.18 -4.10
N LEU A 69 -7.17 6.14 -3.00
CA LEU A 69 -7.21 5.04 -2.03
C LEU A 69 -8.58 4.90 -1.38
N LYS A 70 -9.24 6.01 -1.06
CA LYS A 70 -10.61 5.99 -0.54
C LYS A 70 -11.58 5.36 -1.54
N LYS A 71 -11.46 5.72 -2.80
CA LYS A 71 -12.27 5.12 -3.87
C LYS A 71 -11.98 3.63 -4.04
N ALA A 72 -10.72 3.23 -3.91
CA ALA A 72 -10.33 1.81 -3.97
C ALA A 72 -11.04 0.98 -2.90
N GLN A 73 -11.21 1.53 -1.69
CA GLN A 73 -11.88 0.84 -0.59
C GLN A 73 -13.39 0.62 -0.84
N GLU A 74 -13.99 1.39 -1.73
CA GLU A 74 -15.40 1.24 -2.11
C GLU A 74 -15.64 0.07 -3.08
N LEU A 75 -14.58 -0.48 -3.68
CA LEU A 75 -14.68 -1.59 -4.61
C LEU A 75 -14.92 -2.91 -3.86
N GLU A 76 -15.69 -3.82 -4.47
CA GLU A 76 -15.91 -5.16 -3.90
C GLU A 76 -14.60 -5.90 -3.64
N SER A 77 -13.66 -5.75 -4.57
CA SER A 77 -12.32 -6.33 -4.43
C SER A 77 -11.30 -5.22 -4.59
N ALA A 78 -10.90 -4.63 -3.46
CA ALA A 78 -9.90 -3.57 -3.44
C ALA A 78 -8.53 -4.12 -3.85
N PRO A 79 -7.79 -3.43 -4.75
CA PRO A 79 -6.44 -3.84 -5.07
C PRO A 79 -5.51 -3.64 -3.87
N ARG A 80 -4.45 -4.42 -3.82
CA ARG A 80 -3.37 -4.17 -2.87
C ARG A 80 -2.64 -2.92 -3.30
N ALA A 81 -2.33 -2.04 -2.35
CA ALA A 81 -1.74 -0.74 -2.67
C ALA A 81 -0.28 -0.66 -2.21
N LEU A 82 0.57 -0.23 -3.12
CA LEU A 82 1.94 0.19 -2.86
C LEU A 82 2.04 1.67 -3.20
N VAL A 83 2.53 2.48 -2.26
CA VAL A 83 2.68 3.91 -2.44
C VAL A 83 4.14 4.27 -2.70
N MET A 84 4.37 5.05 -3.76
CA MET A 84 5.66 5.63 -4.10
C MET A 84 5.50 7.15 -4.05
N THR A 85 6.17 7.82 -3.11
CA THR A 85 6.01 9.27 -2.99
C THR A 85 7.32 9.96 -2.62
N GLY A 86 7.53 11.16 -3.15
CA GLY A 86 8.70 11.99 -2.84
C GLY A 86 8.54 12.77 -1.54
N PHE A 87 7.34 12.85 -1.03
CA PHE A 87 7.05 13.60 0.19
C PHE A 87 5.96 12.90 0.99
N MET A 88 6.24 12.70 2.29
CA MET A 88 5.27 12.09 3.18
C MET A 88 5.41 12.70 4.58
N THR A 89 4.28 13.13 5.15
CA THR A 89 4.19 13.50 6.56
C THR A 89 3.69 12.31 7.36
N GLU A 90 3.90 12.31 8.67
CA GLU A 90 3.36 11.30 9.56
C GLU A 90 1.83 11.19 9.44
N TYR A 91 1.17 12.33 9.31
CA TYR A 91 -0.29 12.40 9.17
C TYR A 91 -0.75 11.70 7.88
N VAL A 92 -0.12 12.00 6.75
CA VAL A 92 -0.46 11.40 5.45
C VAL A 92 -0.14 9.90 5.45
N GLY A 93 0.99 9.52 6.03
CA GLY A 93 1.38 8.11 6.17
C GLY A 93 0.36 7.31 6.99
N ALA A 94 -0.10 7.88 8.11
CA ALA A 94 -1.11 7.25 8.96
C ALA A 94 -2.45 7.10 8.21
N MET A 95 -2.88 8.13 7.49
CA MET A 95 -4.11 8.07 6.68
C MET A 95 -4.02 6.97 5.62
N ALA A 96 -2.91 6.91 4.90
CA ALA A 96 -2.70 5.90 3.86
C ALA A 96 -2.68 4.48 4.45
N ALA A 97 -2.05 4.30 5.60
CA ALA A 97 -2.03 3.01 6.29
C ALA A 97 -3.44 2.56 6.68
N GLU A 98 -4.27 3.46 7.19
CA GLU A 98 -5.67 3.18 7.50
C GLU A 98 -6.48 2.77 6.26
N LEU A 99 -6.08 3.29 5.10
CA LEU A 99 -6.71 2.97 3.82
C LEU A 99 -6.18 1.68 3.17
N GLY A 100 -5.38 0.91 3.91
CA GLY A 100 -4.94 -0.41 3.46
C GLY A 100 -3.67 -0.44 2.63
N VAL A 101 -2.87 0.63 2.62
CA VAL A 101 -1.58 0.62 1.94
C VAL A 101 -0.67 -0.42 2.61
N GLN A 102 -0.12 -1.34 1.81
CA GLN A 102 0.71 -2.43 2.31
C GLN A 102 2.19 -2.07 2.35
N TYR A 103 2.63 -1.17 1.48
CA TYR A 103 4.04 -0.79 1.42
C TYR A 103 4.22 0.64 0.95
N PHE A 104 5.23 1.32 1.51
CA PHE A 104 5.60 2.69 1.14
C PHE A 104 7.03 2.70 0.63
N MET A 105 7.26 3.40 -0.48
CA MET A 105 8.59 3.62 -1.03
C MET A 105 8.83 5.10 -1.25
N SER A 106 10.02 5.56 -0.87
CA SER A 106 10.43 6.95 -1.11
C SER A 106 10.92 7.12 -2.54
N LYS A 107 10.51 8.19 -3.19
CA LYS A 107 11.09 8.61 -4.46
C LYS A 107 12.35 9.45 -4.23
N PRO A 108 13.34 9.37 -5.10
CA PRO A 108 13.41 8.51 -6.29
C PRO A 108 13.58 7.04 -5.89
N CYS A 109 12.88 6.14 -6.58
CA CYS A 109 12.99 4.71 -6.36
C CYS A 109 13.33 3.98 -7.66
N ASP A 110 14.07 2.89 -7.51
CA ASP A 110 14.47 2.06 -8.63
C ASP A 110 13.31 1.16 -9.06
N CYS A 111 13.08 1.04 -10.36
CA CYS A 111 12.01 0.21 -10.91
C CYS A 111 12.13 -1.27 -10.51
N ARG A 112 13.34 -1.81 -10.41
CA ARG A 112 13.55 -3.19 -9.93
C ARG A 112 13.16 -3.33 -8.46
N ALA A 113 13.47 -2.35 -7.64
CA ALA A 113 13.08 -2.36 -6.23
C ALA A 113 11.55 -2.35 -6.10
N VAL A 114 10.85 -1.55 -6.91
CA VAL A 114 9.39 -1.54 -6.93
C VAL A 114 8.84 -2.90 -7.34
N ALA A 115 9.40 -3.49 -8.40
CA ALA A 115 8.98 -4.81 -8.88
C ALA A 115 9.18 -5.89 -7.81
N ASP A 116 10.30 -5.86 -7.10
CA ASP A 116 10.60 -6.79 -6.03
C ASP A 116 9.61 -6.65 -4.87
N ARG A 117 9.25 -5.43 -4.50
CA ARG A 117 8.27 -5.20 -3.43
C ARG A 117 6.88 -5.68 -3.82
N ILE A 118 6.47 -5.44 -5.05
CA ILE A 118 5.18 -5.94 -5.56
C ILE A 118 5.18 -7.47 -5.52
N ARG A 119 6.27 -8.10 -5.94
CA ARG A 119 6.42 -9.56 -5.90
C ARG A 119 6.28 -10.11 -4.49
N GLU A 120 6.94 -9.47 -3.53
CA GLU A 120 6.85 -9.84 -2.10
C GLU A 120 5.43 -9.65 -1.55
N MET A 121 4.76 -8.55 -1.89
CA MET A 121 3.39 -8.27 -1.45
C MET A 121 2.42 -9.36 -1.92
N VAL A 122 2.55 -9.76 -3.16
CA VAL A 122 1.68 -10.78 -3.77
C VAL A 122 1.96 -12.16 -3.18
N SER A 123 3.24 -12.52 -3.02
CA SER A 123 3.64 -13.80 -2.42
C SER A 123 3.19 -13.93 -0.96
N ALA A 124 3.24 -12.84 -0.21
CA ALA A 124 2.76 -12.82 1.18
C ALA A 124 1.26 -13.07 1.28
N GLY A 125 0.49 -12.67 0.25
CA GLY A 125 -0.95 -12.88 0.21
C GLY A 125 -1.37 -14.29 -0.19
N GLU A 126 -0.50 -15.02 -0.86
CA GLU A 126 -0.72 -16.43 -1.22
C GLU A 126 -0.51 -17.37 -0.03
N LYS A 127 0.31 -16.95 0.92
CA LYS A 127 0.38 -17.62 2.21
C LYS A 127 -0.91 -17.27 2.95
N THR A 128 -1.81 -18.21 3.02
CA THR A 128 -3.11 -18.14 3.72
C THR A 128 -3.12 -17.12 4.85
N PRO A 129 -4.24 -16.39 5.05
CA PRO A 129 -4.42 -15.54 6.23
C PRO A 129 -4.51 -16.40 7.49
N ALA A 130 -3.69 -17.41 7.58
CA ALA A 130 -3.51 -18.20 8.77
C ALA A 130 -2.84 -17.30 9.80
N ARG A 131 -3.66 -16.70 10.63
CA ARG A 131 -3.25 -16.00 11.83
C ARG A 131 -2.39 -14.76 11.52
N ARG A 132 -3.02 -13.63 11.56
CA ARG A 132 -2.32 -12.43 11.99
C ARG A 132 -1.59 -12.87 13.25
N ASN A 133 -0.32 -13.12 13.11
CA ASN A 133 0.50 -13.49 14.25
C ASN A 133 0.33 -12.39 15.30
N ASP A 134 -0.06 -12.74 16.49
CA ASP A 134 -0.16 -11.77 17.59
C ASP A 134 1.11 -10.93 17.70
N ALA A 135 2.25 -11.53 17.35
CA ALA A 135 3.54 -10.84 17.26
C ALA A 135 3.56 -9.69 16.24
N ASN A 136 2.88 -9.83 15.08
CA ASN A 136 2.83 -8.77 14.06
C ASN A 136 1.93 -7.61 14.49
N ILE A 137 0.82 -7.91 15.15
CA ILE A 137 -0.07 -6.91 15.72
C ILE A 137 0.65 -6.16 16.85
N GLU A 138 1.35 -6.86 17.68
CA GLU A 138 2.13 -6.29 18.79
C GLU A 138 3.23 -5.36 18.27
N ALA A 139 3.97 -5.76 17.24
CA ALA A 139 4.98 -4.92 16.60
C ALA A 139 4.36 -3.67 15.97
N LEU A 140 3.21 -3.80 15.31
CA LEU A 140 2.48 -2.68 14.71
C LEU A 140 2.01 -1.70 15.78
N VAL A 141 1.41 -2.18 16.86
CA VAL A 141 0.95 -1.37 17.99
C VAL A 141 2.14 -0.64 18.62
N THR A 142 3.26 -1.31 18.82
CA THR A 142 4.48 -0.71 19.36
C THR A 142 4.99 0.41 18.46
N SER A 143 5.00 0.22 17.13
CA SER A 143 5.39 1.24 16.16
C SER A 143 4.47 2.45 16.22
N ILE A 144 3.17 2.26 16.30
CA ILE A 144 2.19 3.34 16.40
C ILE A 144 2.42 4.16 17.67
N ILE A 145 2.64 3.51 18.81
CA ILE A 145 2.91 4.17 20.09
C ILE A 145 4.19 4.99 20.02
N HIS A 146 5.24 4.48 19.38
CA HIS A 146 6.49 5.21 19.15
C HIS A 146 6.29 6.46 18.30
N GLU A 147 5.50 6.37 17.25
CA GLU A 147 5.19 7.51 16.37
C GLU A 147 4.40 8.60 17.10
N ILE A 148 3.57 8.23 18.06
CA ILE A 148 2.85 9.18 18.91
C ILE A 148 3.81 9.88 19.90
N GLY A 149 5.02 9.35 20.07
CA GLY A 149 6.06 9.97 20.90
C GLY A 149 5.98 9.62 22.38
N VAL A 150 5.33 8.51 22.71
CA VAL A 150 5.29 8.02 24.10
C VAL A 150 6.58 7.26 24.40
N PRO A 151 7.42 7.72 25.36
CA PRO A 151 8.66 7.02 25.70
C PRO A 151 8.37 5.64 26.32
N ALA A 152 9.09 4.63 25.86
CA ALA A 152 8.88 3.24 26.27
C ALA A 152 9.15 2.97 27.77
N HIS A 153 9.88 3.87 28.45
CA HIS A 153 10.23 3.75 29.87
C HIS A 153 9.16 4.33 30.82
N ILE A 154 8.11 4.95 30.29
CA ILE A 154 7.00 5.48 31.10
C ILE A 154 6.04 4.34 31.43
N LYS A 155 5.63 4.22 32.69
CA LYS A 155 4.69 3.18 33.13
C LYS A 155 3.41 3.12 32.31
N GLY A 156 2.90 4.27 31.85
CA GLY A 156 1.72 4.36 31.01
C GLY A 156 1.86 3.68 29.66
N TYR A 157 3.08 3.51 29.14
CA TYR A 157 3.35 2.88 27.87
C TYR A 157 2.83 1.43 27.82
N GLN A 158 3.17 0.62 28.83
CA GLN A 158 2.74 -0.77 28.87
C GLN A 158 1.23 -0.91 29.04
N TYR A 159 0.61 -0.08 29.86
CA TYR A 159 -0.83 -0.06 30.06
C TYR A 159 -1.57 0.33 28.76
N LEU A 160 -1.06 1.34 28.06
CA LEU A 160 -1.64 1.76 26.79
C LEU A 160 -1.53 0.65 25.74
N ARG A 161 -0.40 0.00 25.66
CA ARG A 161 -0.16 -1.12 24.74
C ARG A 161 -1.11 -2.29 25.03
N GLU A 162 -1.27 -2.69 26.29
CA GLU A 162 -2.18 -3.74 26.69
C GLU A 162 -3.63 -3.40 26.37
N ALA A 163 -4.03 -2.16 26.63
CA ALA A 163 -5.39 -1.69 26.33
C ALA A 163 -5.69 -1.75 24.82
N ILE A 164 -4.75 -1.35 23.98
CA ILE A 164 -4.89 -1.41 22.52
C ILE A 164 -4.95 -2.88 22.07
N MET A 165 -4.12 -3.76 22.59
CA MET A 165 -4.12 -5.17 22.24
C MET A 165 -5.44 -5.85 22.63
N ILE A 166 -5.99 -5.54 23.79
CA ILE A 166 -7.29 -6.06 24.24
C ILE A 166 -8.39 -5.57 23.31
N ALA A 167 -8.40 -4.29 22.97
CA ALA A 167 -9.39 -3.71 22.05
C ALA A 167 -9.33 -4.36 20.66
N VAL A 168 -8.15 -4.63 20.13
CA VAL A 168 -7.96 -5.30 18.83
C VAL A 168 -8.48 -6.74 18.88
N ASN A 169 -8.24 -7.47 19.99
CA ASN A 169 -8.69 -8.85 20.14
C ASN A 169 -10.21 -8.95 20.32
N ASP A 170 -10.84 -7.94 20.92
CA ASP A 170 -12.29 -7.91 21.13
C ASP A 170 -13.08 -7.46 19.89
N MET A 171 -12.42 -7.08 18.80
CA MET A 171 -13.05 -6.65 17.56
C MET A 171 -13.44 -7.81 16.62
N ASP A 172 -13.32 -9.02 17.02
CA ASP A 172 -13.74 -10.20 16.24
C ASP A 172 -15.25 -10.42 16.29
#